data_0d71e38e19e07b55a0745b6bfcfb1139
#
_entry.id   0d71e38e19e07b55a0745b6bfcfb1139
#
_cell.length_a   1.000
_cell.length_b   1.000
_cell.length_c   1.000
_cell.angle_alpha   90.00
_cell.angle_beta   90.00
_cell.angle_gamma   90.00
#
_symmetry.space_group_name_H-M   'P 1'
#
loop_
_entity.id
_entity.type
_entity.pdbx_description
1 polymer ?
#
loop_
_entity_poly.entity_id
_entity_poly.type
_entity_poly.pdbx_seq_one_letter_code
_entity_poly.pdbx_strand_id
1 'polypeptide(L)'
;RPLVLQISRNLTAFMTFLIELIREILLGGLETIVAFTSWDFIDAYPWAELPGLPWTIVAAGFAILSYKLSGKGLAIFAGLTMVYISIFGQWKPSMQTLSFILVAAPLSFAFGLGLGIAAFKSKRVEKALYPILLVMQTMPQYAVLVPALVLFGVGDHAAVIITMVVAIPPMILLTLLGLRAIPPEVIEAGRMSGCTNWQLMFKVLIPTARRDILIGVNQVI
;
A
#
# COMPACT_ATOMS: atom_id res chain seq x y z
N ARG A 1 0.99 -27.43 -12.78
CA ARG A 1 -0.38 -26.86 -12.71
C ARG A 1 -0.98 -26.80 -11.30
N PRO A 2 -0.94 -27.85 -10.44
CA PRO A 2 -1.57 -27.78 -9.11
C PRO A 2 -0.91 -26.72 -8.18
N LEU A 3 0.40 -26.55 -8.26
CA LEU A 3 1.16 -25.64 -7.40
C LEU A 3 0.81 -24.17 -7.66
N VAL A 4 0.66 -23.79 -8.93
CA VAL A 4 0.26 -22.41 -9.31
C VAL A 4 -1.15 -22.10 -8.80
N LEU A 5 -2.09 -23.03 -8.94
CA LEU A 5 -3.46 -22.86 -8.45
C LEU A 5 -3.51 -22.81 -6.91
N GLN A 6 -2.64 -23.52 -6.23
CA GLN A 6 -2.57 -23.51 -4.78
C GLN A 6 -1.99 -22.17 -4.26
N ILE A 7 -0.92 -21.69 -4.89
CA ILE A 7 -0.34 -20.36 -4.59
C ILE A 7 -1.37 -19.26 -4.86
N SER A 8 -2.04 -19.33 -6.02
CA SER A 8 -3.10 -18.37 -6.37
C SER A 8 -4.20 -18.34 -5.30
N ARG A 9 -4.73 -19.51 -4.89
CA ARG A 9 -5.78 -19.59 -3.86
C ARG A 9 -5.32 -19.03 -2.50
N ASN A 10 -4.11 -19.36 -2.06
CA ASN A 10 -3.59 -18.87 -0.79
C ASN A 10 -3.39 -17.35 -0.83
N LEU A 11 -2.87 -16.83 -1.94
CA LEU A 11 -2.70 -15.38 -2.14
C LEU A 11 -4.06 -14.67 -2.18
N THR A 12 -5.02 -15.22 -2.91
CA THR A 12 -6.40 -14.71 -2.95
C THR A 12 -7.02 -14.68 -1.56
N ALA A 13 -6.95 -15.78 -0.78
CA ALA A 13 -7.49 -15.84 0.57
C ALA A 13 -6.86 -14.80 1.49
N PHE A 14 -5.54 -14.62 1.43
CA PHE A 14 -4.83 -13.62 2.21
C PHE A 14 -5.24 -12.18 1.84
N MET A 15 -5.34 -11.88 0.54
CA MET A 15 -5.78 -10.56 0.07
C MET A 15 -7.23 -10.28 0.45
N THR A 16 -8.13 -11.25 0.28
CA THR A 16 -9.54 -11.13 0.69
C THR A 16 -9.64 -10.84 2.18
N PHE A 17 -8.90 -11.57 3.01
CA PHE A 17 -8.87 -11.33 4.45
C PHE A 17 -8.44 -9.89 4.80
N LEU A 18 -7.36 -9.37 4.19
CA LEU A 18 -6.91 -8.00 4.45
C LEU A 18 -7.92 -6.95 3.98
N ILE A 19 -8.53 -7.16 2.82
CA ILE A 19 -9.55 -6.25 2.28
C ILE A 19 -10.79 -6.24 3.17
N GLU A 20 -11.28 -7.42 3.56
CA GLU A 20 -12.45 -7.54 4.43
C GLU A 20 -12.20 -6.89 5.79
N LEU A 21 -11.04 -7.12 6.40
CA LEU A 21 -10.66 -6.49 7.66
C LEU A 21 -10.74 -4.97 7.59
N ILE A 22 -10.17 -4.36 6.54
CA ILE A 22 -10.20 -2.89 6.39
C ILE A 22 -11.59 -2.39 5.99
N ARG A 23 -12.28 -3.11 5.10
CA ARG A 23 -13.63 -2.75 4.67
C ARG A 23 -14.62 -2.77 5.82
N GLU A 24 -14.52 -3.74 6.73
CA GLU A 24 -15.38 -3.79 7.90
C GLU A 24 -15.09 -2.67 8.89
N ILE A 25 -13.84 -2.31 9.10
CA ILE A 25 -13.50 -1.12 9.90
C ILE A 25 -14.16 0.13 9.31
N LEU A 26 -14.17 0.28 7.99
CA LEU A 26 -14.68 1.47 7.31
C LEU A 26 -16.20 1.47 7.12
N LEU A 27 -16.81 0.31 6.89
CA LEU A 27 -18.22 0.19 6.50
C LEU A 27 -19.06 -0.63 7.47
N GLY A 28 -18.51 -1.67 8.08
CA GLY A 28 -19.24 -2.67 8.88
C GLY A 28 -19.13 -2.49 10.39
N GLY A 29 -18.17 -1.73 10.89
CA GLY A 29 -17.88 -1.62 12.32
C GLY A 29 -16.87 -2.63 12.84
N LEU A 30 -16.71 -2.67 14.15
CA LEU A 30 -15.66 -3.47 14.81
C LEU A 30 -16.03 -4.94 15.03
N GLU A 31 -17.14 -5.43 14.52
CA GLU A 31 -17.63 -6.81 14.76
C GLU A 31 -16.57 -7.86 14.43
N THR A 32 -15.88 -7.71 13.29
CA THR A 32 -14.89 -8.69 12.87
C THR A 32 -13.60 -8.62 13.69
N ILE A 33 -13.20 -7.44 14.17
CA ILE A 33 -12.00 -7.30 15.01
C ILE A 33 -12.26 -7.96 16.36
N VAL A 34 -13.46 -7.81 16.90
CA VAL A 34 -13.86 -8.40 18.19
C VAL A 34 -14.02 -9.93 18.05
N ALA A 35 -14.59 -10.42 16.95
CA ALA A 35 -14.72 -11.86 16.66
C ALA A 35 -13.36 -12.58 16.56
N PHE A 36 -12.31 -11.86 16.12
CA PHE A 36 -10.96 -12.42 16.01
C PHE A 36 -10.23 -12.52 17.35
N THR A 37 -10.63 -11.73 18.36
CA THR A 37 -9.92 -11.64 19.64
C THR A 37 -10.58 -12.43 20.78
N SER A 38 -11.85 -12.88 20.63
CA SER A 38 -12.55 -13.57 21.72
C SER A 38 -13.63 -14.52 21.23
N TRP A 39 -13.37 -15.83 21.31
CA TRP A 39 -14.32 -16.84 20.92
C TRP A 39 -15.58 -16.93 21.81
N ASP A 40 -15.54 -16.42 23.03
CA ASP A 40 -16.65 -16.57 24.00
C ASP A 40 -17.23 -15.22 24.50
N PHE A 41 -16.68 -14.09 24.08
CA PHE A 41 -17.06 -12.79 24.64
C PHE A 41 -18.26 -12.15 23.94
N ILE A 42 -18.53 -12.52 22.69
CA ILE A 42 -19.57 -11.88 21.84
C ILE A 42 -20.96 -12.36 22.20
N ASP A 43 -21.13 -13.64 22.54
CA ASP A 43 -22.43 -14.20 22.93
C ASP A 43 -22.94 -13.65 24.27
N ALA A 44 -22.08 -13.02 25.06
CA ALA A 44 -22.40 -12.47 26.37
C ALA A 44 -22.89 -11.00 26.34
N TYR A 45 -22.69 -10.26 25.22
CA TYR A 45 -22.99 -8.84 25.16
C TYR A 45 -23.65 -8.41 23.84
N PRO A 46 -24.99 -8.29 23.81
CA PRO A 46 -25.75 -7.89 22.61
C PRO A 46 -25.48 -6.45 22.12
N TRP A 47 -24.74 -5.66 22.89
CA TRP A 47 -24.28 -4.30 22.50
C TRP A 47 -22.95 -4.31 21.71
N ALA A 48 -22.35 -5.47 21.47
CA ALA A 48 -21.14 -5.61 20.67
C ALA A 48 -21.41 -5.45 19.15
N GLU A 49 -22.65 -5.33 18.71
CA GLU A 49 -23.03 -4.85 17.39
C GLU A 49 -22.74 -3.34 17.30
N LEU A 50 -21.44 -2.99 17.24
CA LEU A 50 -21.07 -1.60 16.97
C LEU A 50 -21.35 -1.32 15.49
N PRO A 51 -22.23 -0.36 15.18
CA PRO A 51 -22.46 0.04 13.80
C PRO A 51 -21.16 0.53 13.18
N GLY A 52 -21.01 0.32 11.88
CA GLY A 52 -19.87 0.82 11.11
C GLY A 52 -19.55 2.27 11.46
N LEU A 53 -18.30 2.65 11.33
CA LEU A 53 -17.87 4.02 11.63
C LEU A 53 -18.79 5.01 10.90
N PRO A 54 -19.54 5.87 11.64
CA PRO A 54 -20.36 6.88 10.98
C PRO A 54 -19.52 7.67 9.99
N TRP A 55 -20.07 7.93 8.83
CA TRP A 55 -19.38 8.70 7.77
C TRP A 55 -18.79 10.02 8.29
N THR A 56 -19.43 10.62 9.31
CA THR A 56 -18.98 11.85 9.97
C THR A 56 -17.64 11.68 10.70
N ILE A 57 -17.39 10.52 11.31
CA ILE A 57 -16.12 10.23 12.02
C ILE A 57 -15.00 10.06 11.00
N VAL A 58 -15.26 9.35 9.91
CA VAL A 58 -14.28 9.17 8.82
C VAL A 58 -13.97 10.52 8.19
N ALA A 59 -14.99 11.32 7.87
CA ALA A 59 -14.84 12.67 7.33
C ALA A 59 -14.06 13.60 8.26
N ALA A 60 -14.37 13.58 9.58
CA ALA A 60 -13.63 14.34 10.58
C ALA A 60 -12.16 13.87 10.68
N GLY A 61 -11.91 12.56 10.63
CA GLY A 61 -10.57 12.00 10.61
C GLY A 61 -9.73 12.49 9.42
N PHE A 62 -10.30 12.47 8.21
CA PHE A 62 -9.65 13.00 7.01
C PHE A 62 -9.43 14.52 7.11
N ALA A 63 -10.38 15.28 7.61
CA ALA A 63 -10.24 16.73 7.79
C ALA A 63 -9.13 17.07 8.81
N ILE A 64 -9.08 16.36 9.94
CA ILE A 64 -8.04 16.55 10.98
C ILE A 64 -6.67 16.16 10.44
N LEU A 65 -6.55 15.03 9.74
CA LEU A 65 -5.30 14.58 9.12
C LEU A 65 -4.82 15.62 8.10
N SER A 66 -5.71 16.07 7.23
CA SER A 66 -5.42 17.09 6.21
C SER A 66 -5.00 18.43 6.83
N TYR A 67 -5.63 18.81 7.94
CA TYR A 67 -5.24 20.00 8.71
C TYR A 67 -3.81 19.90 9.23
N LYS A 68 -3.45 18.75 9.82
CA LYS A 68 -2.09 18.53 10.35
C LYS A 68 -1.03 18.47 9.25
N LEU A 69 -1.37 17.98 8.05
CA LEU A 69 -0.44 17.82 6.94
C LEU A 69 -0.19 19.12 6.17
N SER A 70 -1.22 19.90 5.90
CA SER A 70 -1.11 21.08 5.01
C SER A 70 -1.96 22.28 5.43
N GLY A 71 -2.53 22.24 6.65
CA GLY A 71 -3.26 23.39 7.20
C GLY A 71 -4.72 23.49 6.77
N LYS A 72 -5.31 24.69 7.01
CA LYS A 72 -6.76 24.92 6.87
C LYS A 72 -7.32 24.69 5.48
N GLY A 73 -6.58 25.05 4.43
CA GLY A 73 -7.04 24.94 3.03
C GLY A 73 -7.31 23.48 2.64
N LEU A 74 -6.35 22.59 2.92
CA LEU A 74 -6.51 21.16 2.63
C LEU A 74 -7.59 20.52 3.50
N ALA A 75 -7.73 20.93 4.76
CA ALA A 75 -8.78 20.42 5.65
C ALA A 75 -10.19 20.76 5.14
N ILE A 76 -10.41 22.01 4.70
CA ILE A 76 -11.69 22.45 4.13
C ILE A 76 -11.98 21.67 2.84
N PHE A 77 -10.98 21.56 1.94
CA PHE A 77 -11.13 20.80 0.71
C PHE A 77 -11.48 19.33 0.98
N ALA A 78 -10.76 18.66 1.87
CA ALA A 78 -11.04 17.27 2.26
C ALA A 78 -12.44 17.12 2.89
N GLY A 79 -12.82 18.02 3.79
CA GLY A 79 -14.15 18.03 4.40
C GLY A 79 -15.25 18.20 3.37
N LEU A 80 -15.14 19.15 2.46
CA LEU A 80 -16.11 19.38 1.37
C LEU A 80 -16.19 18.17 0.44
N THR A 81 -15.07 17.54 0.10
CA THR A 81 -15.04 16.31 -0.71
C THR A 81 -15.79 15.17 -0.03
N MET A 82 -15.61 14.97 1.29
CA MET A 82 -16.32 13.93 2.04
C MET A 82 -17.83 14.20 2.09
N VAL A 83 -18.24 15.45 2.30
CA VAL A 83 -19.65 15.88 2.25
C VAL A 83 -20.23 15.62 0.85
N TYR A 84 -19.51 16.00 -0.21
CA TYR A 84 -19.91 15.74 -1.58
C TYR A 84 -20.16 14.25 -1.83
N ILE A 85 -19.18 13.39 -1.49
CA ILE A 85 -19.27 11.93 -1.63
C ILE A 85 -20.52 11.39 -0.89
N SER A 86 -20.81 11.91 0.29
CA SER A 86 -21.95 11.48 1.10
C SER A 86 -23.31 11.91 0.49
N ILE A 87 -23.42 13.16 0.03
CA ILE A 87 -24.66 13.70 -0.57
C ILE A 87 -25.01 12.97 -1.88
N PHE A 88 -24.00 12.66 -2.70
CA PHE A 88 -24.21 11.98 -3.98
C PHE A 88 -24.31 10.45 -3.86
N GLY A 89 -24.39 9.90 -2.65
CA GLY A 89 -24.55 8.45 -2.42
C GLY A 89 -23.33 7.62 -2.82
N GLN A 90 -22.17 8.27 -3.03
CA GLN A 90 -20.92 7.61 -3.42
C GLN A 90 -20.09 7.11 -2.23
N TRP A 91 -20.65 7.14 -1.02
CA TRP A 91 -19.93 6.76 0.19
C TRP A 91 -19.43 5.32 0.14
N LYS A 92 -20.33 4.36 -0.12
CA LYS A 92 -19.99 2.94 -0.15
C LYS A 92 -18.93 2.60 -1.21
N PRO A 93 -19.07 3.00 -2.49
CA PRO A 93 -18.02 2.77 -3.49
C PRO A 93 -16.67 3.42 -3.14
N SER A 94 -16.71 4.64 -2.56
CA SER A 94 -15.48 5.34 -2.15
C SER A 94 -14.76 4.62 -1.02
N MET A 95 -15.46 4.10 -0.03
CA MET A 95 -14.87 3.35 1.08
C MET A 95 -14.35 1.98 0.60
N GLN A 96 -15.01 1.33 -0.35
CA GLN A 96 -14.48 0.13 -1.00
C GLN A 96 -13.15 0.41 -1.72
N THR A 97 -13.11 1.47 -2.53
CA THR A 97 -11.86 1.87 -3.21
C THR A 97 -10.77 2.22 -2.21
N LEU A 98 -11.11 2.94 -1.14
CA LEU A 98 -10.17 3.29 -0.07
C LEU A 98 -9.61 2.03 0.61
N SER A 99 -10.44 1.00 0.86
CA SER A 99 -9.98 -0.25 1.44
C SER A 99 -8.97 -0.97 0.54
N PHE A 100 -9.17 -0.95 -0.79
CA PHE A 100 -8.21 -1.52 -1.74
C PHE A 100 -6.87 -0.78 -1.72
N ILE A 101 -6.91 0.55 -1.70
CA ILE A 101 -5.70 1.39 -1.64
C ILE A 101 -4.96 1.16 -0.33
N LEU A 102 -5.65 1.09 0.80
CA LEU A 102 -5.05 0.86 2.12
C LEU A 102 -4.38 -0.51 2.25
N VAL A 103 -4.78 -1.49 1.44
CA VAL A 103 -4.07 -2.79 1.34
C VAL A 103 -2.95 -2.71 0.30
N ALA A 104 -3.26 -2.24 -0.90
CA ALA A 104 -2.33 -2.28 -2.03
C ALA A 104 -1.12 -1.36 -1.82
N ALA A 105 -1.32 -0.13 -1.34
CA ALA A 105 -0.24 0.85 -1.25
C ALA A 105 0.86 0.47 -0.24
N PRO A 106 0.56 0.07 1.02
CA PRO A 106 1.59 -0.38 1.95
C PRO A 106 2.35 -1.62 1.48
N LEU A 107 1.64 -2.58 0.87
CA LEU A 107 2.27 -3.79 0.34
C LEU A 107 3.16 -3.45 -0.86
N SER A 108 2.69 -2.64 -1.80
CA SER A 108 3.49 -2.18 -2.94
C SER A 108 4.72 -1.38 -2.51
N PHE A 109 4.56 -0.53 -1.49
CA PHE A 109 5.68 0.19 -0.88
C PHE A 109 6.70 -0.78 -0.28
N ALA A 110 6.27 -1.73 0.54
CA ALA A 110 7.17 -2.68 1.20
C ALA A 110 7.93 -3.56 0.18
N PHE A 111 7.22 -4.12 -0.80
CA PHE A 111 7.84 -4.92 -1.86
C PHE A 111 8.74 -4.08 -2.77
N GLY A 112 8.28 -2.90 -3.18
CA GLY A 112 9.04 -1.99 -4.05
C GLY A 112 10.31 -1.48 -3.39
N LEU A 113 10.23 -1.06 -2.12
CA LEU A 113 11.38 -0.64 -1.32
C LEU A 113 12.36 -1.80 -1.13
N GLY A 114 11.86 -2.98 -0.73
CA GLY A 114 12.68 -4.17 -0.51
C GLY A 114 13.44 -4.62 -1.77
N LEU A 115 12.75 -4.72 -2.91
CA LEU A 115 13.36 -5.09 -4.18
C LEU A 115 14.30 -3.99 -4.71
N GLY A 116 13.97 -2.71 -4.51
CA GLY A 116 14.84 -1.58 -4.86
C GLY A 116 16.15 -1.60 -4.07
N ILE A 117 16.10 -1.87 -2.77
CA ILE A 117 17.29 -2.06 -1.93
C ILE A 117 18.08 -3.29 -2.36
N ALA A 118 17.42 -4.41 -2.69
CA ALA A 118 18.08 -5.62 -3.17
C ALA A 118 18.81 -5.38 -4.51
N ALA A 119 18.18 -4.64 -5.42
CA ALA A 119 18.80 -4.22 -6.69
C ALA A 119 20.00 -3.28 -6.47
N PHE A 120 19.91 -2.35 -5.53
CA PHE A 120 21.03 -1.49 -5.14
C PHE A 120 22.23 -2.28 -4.60
N LYS A 121 21.97 -3.31 -3.77
CA LYS A 121 23.02 -4.14 -3.16
C LYS A 121 23.65 -5.14 -4.15
N SER A 122 22.94 -5.56 -5.19
CA SER A 122 23.37 -6.62 -6.09
C SER A 122 23.15 -6.26 -7.57
N LYS A 123 24.23 -6.08 -8.30
CA LYS A 123 24.19 -5.86 -9.76
C LYS A 123 23.52 -7.01 -10.53
N ARG A 124 23.51 -8.23 -9.97
CA ARG A 124 22.82 -9.38 -10.60
C ARG A 124 21.31 -9.21 -10.48
N VAL A 125 20.82 -8.82 -9.32
CA VAL A 125 19.40 -8.55 -9.08
C VAL A 125 18.93 -7.40 -9.94
N GLU A 126 19.69 -6.32 -10.02
CA GLU A 126 19.39 -5.18 -10.88
C GLU A 126 19.30 -5.57 -12.35
N LYS A 127 20.32 -6.27 -12.89
CA LYS A 127 20.30 -6.72 -14.29
C LYS A 127 19.13 -7.64 -14.63
N ALA A 128 18.66 -8.43 -13.66
CA ALA A 128 17.50 -9.28 -13.84
C ALA A 128 16.18 -8.50 -13.78
N LEU A 129 16.07 -7.54 -12.84
CA LEU A 129 14.85 -6.76 -12.65
C LEU A 129 14.66 -5.68 -13.73
N TYR A 130 15.73 -5.02 -14.16
CA TYR A 130 15.65 -3.85 -15.05
C TYR A 130 14.84 -4.08 -16.33
N PRO A 131 15.07 -5.15 -17.12
CA PRO A 131 14.27 -5.40 -18.32
C PRO A 131 12.81 -5.69 -18.01
N ILE A 132 12.52 -6.36 -16.88
CA ILE A 132 11.17 -6.65 -16.44
C ILE A 132 10.44 -5.33 -16.08
N LEU A 133 11.11 -4.45 -15.35
CA LEU A 133 10.55 -3.14 -14.97
C LEU A 133 10.25 -2.27 -16.19
N LEU A 134 11.13 -2.26 -17.18
CA LEU A 134 10.92 -1.53 -18.44
C LEU A 134 9.68 -2.03 -19.18
N VAL A 135 9.55 -3.34 -19.33
CA VAL A 135 8.37 -3.95 -19.98
C VAL A 135 7.10 -3.59 -19.22
N MET A 136 7.10 -3.75 -17.89
CA MET A 136 5.92 -3.45 -17.07
C MET A 136 5.50 -1.98 -17.13
N GLN A 137 6.46 -1.05 -17.28
CA GLN A 137 6.15 0.38 -17.38
C GLN A 137 5.70 0.82 -18.76
N THR A 138 6.07 0.09 -19.81
CA THR A 138 5.66 0.38 -21.19
C THR A 138 4.35 -0.30 -21.57
N MET A 139 3.95 -1.34 -20.85
CA MET A 139 2.69 -2.03 -21.11
C MET A 139 1.48 -1.17 -20.66
N PRO A 140 0.41 -1.12 -21.46
CA PRO A 140 -0.85 -0.54 -21.01
C PRO A 140 -1.34 -1.27 -19.75
N GLN A 141 -1.75 -0.52 -18.72
CA GLN A 141 -2.20 -1.10 -17.44
C GLN A 141 -3.30 -2.15 -17.62
N TYR A 142 -4.20 -1.93 -18.58
CA TYR A 142 -5.27 -2.88 -18.92
C TYR A 142 -4.78 -4.20 -19.50
N ALA A 143 -3.56 -4.27 -20.05
CA ALA A 143 -3.00 -5.52 -20.55
C ALA A 143 -2.68 -6.52 -19.44
N VAL A 144 -2.48 -6.04 -18.20
CA VAL A 144 -2.27 -6.88 -17.01
C VAL A 144 -3.59 -7.40 -16.46
N LEU A 145 -4.70 -6.71 -16.74
CA LEU A 145 -6.03 -7.04 -16.19
C LEU A 145 -6.50 -8.43 -16.64
N VAL A 146 -6.41 -8.74 -17.93
CA VAL A 146 -6.93 -10.01 -18.47
C VAL A 146 -6.21 -11.23 -17.89
N PRO A 147 -4.87 -11.32 -17.89
CA PRO A 147 -4.17 -12.43 -17.24
C PRO A 147 -4.47 -12.54 -15.73
N ALA A 148 -4.60 -11.40 -15.04
CA ALA A 148 -4.90 -11.40 -13.62
C ALA A 148 -6.31 -11.93 -13.33
N LEU A 149 -7.33 -11.53 -14.10
CA LEU A 149 -8.69 -12.06 -13.97
C LEU A 149 -8.76 -13.56 -14.27
N VAL A 150 -7.97 -14.06 -15.22
CA VAL A 150 -7.90 -15.51 -15.51
C VAL A 150 -7.24 -16.29 -14.36
N LEU A 151 -6.22 -15.72 -13.71
CA LEU A 151 -5.47 -16.40 -12.64
C LEU A 151 -6.17 -16.31 -11.29
N PHE A 152 -6.75 -15.16 -10.97
CA PHE A 152 -7.29 -14.85 -9.63
C PHE A 152 -8.82 -14.80 -9.59
N GLY A 153 -9.49 -14.80 -10.76
CA GLY A 153 -10.94 -14.63 -10.85
C GLY A 153 -11.36 -13.16 -10.76
N VAL A 154 -12.67 -12.94 -10.88
CA VAL A 154 -13.29 -11.61 -10.73
C VAL A 154 -13.58 -11.36 -9.26
N GLY A 155 -13.09 -10.24 -8.72
CA GLY A 155 -13.34 -9.86 -7.33
C GLY A 155 -12.39 -8.78 -6.82
N ASP A 156 -12.65 -8.33 -5.59
CA ASP A 156 -11.89 -7.28 -4.91
C ASP A 156 -10.40 -7.62 -4.78
N HIS A 157 -10.09 -8.89 -4.52
CA HIS A 157 -8.72 -9.40 -4.44
C HIS A 157 -7.94 -9.25 -5.75
N ALA A 158 -8.61 -9.46 -6.90
CA ALA A 158 -7.98 -9.26 -8.20
C ALA A 158 -7.63 -7.78 -8.42
N ALA A 159 -8.52 -6.87 -8.03
CA ALA A 159 -8.28 -5.43 -8.12
C ALA A 159 -7.03 -5.01 -7.32
N VAL A 160 -6.90 -5.49 -6.07
CA VAL A 160 -5.72 -5.19 -5.22
C VAL A 160 -4.44 -5.77 -5.82
N ILE A 161 -4.45 -7.03 -6.28
CA ILE A 161 -3.27 -7.66 -6.90
C ILE A 161 -2.84 -6.91 -8.15
N ILE A 162 -3.78 -6.53 -9.02
CA ILE A 162 -3.48 -5.75 -10.24
C ILE A 162 -2.88 -4.40 -9.87
N THR A 163 -3.47 -3.70 -8.90
CA THR A 163 -2.95 -2.44 -8.39
C THR A 163 -1.51 -2.59 -7.90
N MET A 164 -1.22 -3.65 -7.13
CA MET A 164 0.14 -3.93 -6.68
C MET A 164 1.11 -4.19 -7.83
N VAL A 165 0.72 -5.01 -8.82
CA VAL A 165 1.56 -5.32 -9.99
C VAL A 165 1.94 -4.07 -10.76
N VAL A 166 1.03 -3.10 -10.87
CA VAL A 166 1.27 -1.82 -11.56
C VAL A 166 2.07 -0.84 -10.70
N ALA A 167 1.86 -0.83 -9.38
CA ALA A 167 2.45 0.12 -8.46
C ALA A 167 3.89 -0.25 -8.01
N ILE A 168 4.25 -1.53 -7.99
CA ILE A 168 5.56 -1.99 -7.54
C ILE A 168 6.72 -1.52 -8.46
N PRO A 169 6.64 -1.59 -9.80
CA PRO A 169 7.73 -1.20 -10.69
C PRO A 169 8.25 0.23 -10.50
N PRO A 170 7.43 1.29 -10.50
CA PRO A 170 7.92 2.63 -10.28
C PRO A 170 8.55 2.80 -8.90
N MET A 171 8.02 2.13 -7.87
CA MET A 171 8.58 2.17 -6.53
C MET A 171 9.99 1.55 -6.46
N ILE A 172 10.22 0.40 -7.13
CA ILE A 172 11.54 -0.23 -7.25
C ILE A 172 12.51 0.74 -7.91
N LEU A 173 12.11 1.32 -9.05
CA LEU A 173 12.98 2.17 -9.86
C LEU A 173 13.37 3.44 -9.10
N LEU A 174 12.42 4.13 -8.48
CA LEU A 174 12.69 5.36 -7.73
C LEU A 174 13.49 5.09 -6.45
N THR A 175 13.29 3.94 -5.80
CA THR A 175 14.15 3.52 -4.69
C THR A 175 15.59 3.29 -5.16
N LEU A 176 15.78 2.57 -6.25
CA LEU A 176 17.11 2.29 -6.82
C LEU A 176 17.81 3.57 -7.26
N LEU A 177 17.12 4.45 -7.98
CA LEU A 177 17.66 5.73 -8.46
C LEU A 177 18.01 6.66 -7.31
N GLY A 178 17.13 6.79 -6.30
CA GLY A 178 17.37 7.61 -5.13
C GLY A 178 18.58 7.14 -4.31
N LEU A 179 18.75 5.82 -4.15
CA LEU A 179 19.92 5.28 -3.47
C LEU A 179 21.22 5.47 -4.28
N ARG A 180 21.15 5.48 -5.60
CA ARG A 180 22.31 5.72 -6.49
C ARG A 180 22.68 7.18 -6.63
N ALA A 181 21.75 8.08 -6.44
CA ALA A 181 21.98 9.51 -6.47
C ALA A 181 22.75 10.03 -5.25
N ILE A 182 22.96 9.19 -4.22
CA ILE A 182 23.68 9.56 -3.01
C ILE A 182 25.18 9.74 -3.34
N PRO A 183 25.78 10.90 -3.03
CA PRO A 183 27.20 11.13 -3.23
C PRO A 183 28.06 10.09 -2.49
N PRO A 184 29.18 9.62 -3.10
CA PRO A 184 30.06 8.63 -2.48
C PRO A 184 30.65 9.12 -1.15
N GLU A 185 30.86 10.43 -0.99
CA GLU A 185 31.39 11.05 0.23
C GLU A 185 30.47 10.78 1.45
N VAL A 186 29.15 10.74 1.25
CA VAL A 186 28.19 10.40 2.32
C VAL A 186 28.33 8.95 2.73
N ILE A 187 28.57 8.04 1.78
CA ILE A 187 28.77 6.62 2.04
C ILE A 187 30.07 6.41 2.79
N GLU A 188 31.14 7.07 2.38
CA GLU A 188 32.46 7.00 3.00
C GLU A 188 32.42 7.56 4.43
N ALA A 189 31.79 8.72 4.63
CA ALA A 189 31.62 9.30 5.96
C ALA A 189 30.88 8.35 6.91
N GLY A 190 29.82 7.69 6.43
CA GLY A 190 29.10 6.69 7.21
C GLY A 190 29.98 5.49 7.59
N ARG A 191 30.83 5.03 6.67
CA ARG A 191 31.78 3.92 6.94
C ARG A 191 32.89 4.32 7.91
N MET A 192 33.45 5.51 7.74
CA MET A 192 34.46 6.06 8.65
C MET A 192 33.93 6.27 10.07
N SER A 193 32.62 6.53 10.20
CA SER A 193 31.93 6.58 11.51
C SER A 193 31.69 5.20 12.15
N GLY A 194 32.20 4.11 11.56
CA GLY A 194 32.07 2.75 12.10
C GLY A 194 30.69 2.11 11.86
N CYS A 195 29.87 2.61 10.95
CA CYS A 195 28.58 2.02 10.65
C CYS A 195 28.72 0.64 10.02
N THR A 196 27.97 -0.34 10.54
CA THR A 196 27.77 -1.62 9.87
C THR A 196 26.97 -1.42 8.57
N ASN A 197 27.04 -2.38 7.64
CA ASN A 197 26.29 -2.28 6.36
C ASN A 197 24.78 -2.07 6.56
N TRP A 198 24.21 -2.63 7.62
CA TRP A 198 22.81 -2.46 7.99
C TRP A 198 22.54 -1.06 8.53
N GLN A 199 23.38 -0.58 9.43
CA GLN A 199 23.27 0.80 9.97
C GLN A 199 23.47 1.83 8.86
N LEU A 200 24.43 1.62 7.96
CA LEU A 200 24.64 2.48 6.80
C LEU A 200 23.39 2.55 5.94
N MET A 201 22.75 1.41 5.62
CA MET A 201 21.53 1.38 4.82
C MET A 201 20.38 2.14 5.50
N PHE A 202 20.04 1.80 6.73
CA PHE A 202 18.82 2.30 7.38
C PHE A 202 19.00 3.64 8.09
N LYS A 203 20.21 3.99 8.55
CA LYS A 203 20.46 5.25 9.27
C LYS A 203 21.05 6.35 8.39
N VAL A 204 21.65 6.00 7.24
CA VAL A 204 22.29 6.98 6.34
C VAL A 204 21.64 6.99 4.97
N LEU A 205 21.65 5.85 4.24
CA LEU A 205 21.26 5.86 2.82
C LEU A 205 19.76 6.09 2.62
N ILE A 206 18.90 5.35 3.30
CA ILE A 206 17.43 5.51 3.17
C ILE A 206 16.97 6.91 3.61
N PRO A 207 17.41 7.47 4.75
CA PRO A 207 17.07 8.83 5.12
C PRO A 207 17.59 9.89 4.13
N THR A 208 18.75 9.68 3.53
CA THR A 208 19.30 10.60 2.51
C THR A 208 18.49 10.52 1.22
N ALA A 209 18.11 9.32 0.77
CA ALA A 209 17.29 9.08 -0.43
C ALA A 209 15.79 9.34 -0.21
N ARG A 210 15.37 9.78 0.98
CA ARG A 210 13.94 9.90 1.35
C ARG A 210 13.10 10.68 0.34
N ARG A 211 13.66 11.70 -0.31
CA ARG A 211 12.93 12.53 -1.29
C ARG A 211 12.49 11.69 -2.49
N ASP A 212 13.40 10.93 -3.07
CA ASP A 212 13.11 10.09 -4.24
C ASP A 212 12.21 8.91 -3.87
N ILE A 213 12.42 8.32 -2.69
CA ILE A 213 11.55 7.27 -2.14
C ILE A 213 10.13 7.80 -1.95
N LEU A 214 9.94 9.02 -1.43
CA LEU A 214 8.63 9.64 -1.28
C LEU A 214 7.96 9.95 -2.63
N ILE A 215 8.73 10.30 -3.66
CA ILE A 215 8.21 10.41 -5.03
C ILE A 215 7.70 9.04 -5.50
N GLY A 216 8.42 7.96 -5.17
CA GLY A 216 7.96 6.58 -5.43
C GLY A 216 6.64 6.27 -4.72
N VAL A 217 6.50 6.62 -3.46
CA VAL A 217 5.24 6.46 -2.70
C VAL A 217 4.09 7.21 -3.37
N ASN A 218 4.34 8.44 -3.83
CA ASN A 218 3.32 9.24 -4.51
C ASN A 218 2.87 8.63 -5.86
N GLN A 219 3.70 7.80 -6.50
CA GLN A 219 3.33 7.08 -7.71
C GLN A 219 2.59 5.76 -7.44
N VAL A 220 2.67 5.24 -6.22
CA VAL A 220 1.96 4.02 -5.78
C VAL A 220 0.50 4.32 -5.44
N ILE A 221 0.19 5.55 -5.02
CA ILE A 221 -1.14 6.02 -4.61
C ILE A 221 -1.87 6.65 -5.78
#